data_17d852a0beeb43ce446046dae721dd46
#
_entry.id   17d852a0beeb43ce446046dae721dd46
#
_cell.length_a   1.000
_cell.length_b   1.000
_cell.length_c   1.000
_cell.angle_alpha   90.00
_cell.angle_beta   90.00
_cell.angle_gamma   90.00
#
_symmetry.space_group_name_H-M   'P 1'
#
loop_
_entity.id
_entity.type
_entity.pdbx_description
1 polymer ?
#
loop_
_entity_poly.entity_id
_entity_poly.type
_entity_poly.pdbx_seq_one_letter_code
_entity_poly.pdbx_strand_id
1 'polypeptide(L)'
;MSRLRYLVVIYFWFVLVFVLQKPLFMFWQGDLYAGISFLDWLRVMWHGLPLDLSVSAYIMVLPMLLAMVSIWLPGRWLLYILRGYFGIIIFLLSLICVADAELYGYWGFRIDVTPLFYLQSPADAMASVPVGMFFVAFLFVVLYVVAVGYPLDRWLLRPMANKSAERRRVFTTGVYLFLTAFLFLPIRGGVSASTMNVGWAYFSERIELNHAAVNPAFSLMSSVSKGEDFSNQYRFMTPAEADAAFAPLAQRPVVFPDSTGSWLSTHRPDIVLVILESFTGHILDMPEVMPRLKALSEEGIYFPHFYANSFRTDRGLVSILSGYPAQPTASIMKSPSKSQSLPAIARSLRKVGYDTEMIYGGDADFTNMRSYFYATGYGRVMSCDDFTTEENSARWGVPDHITFPRVEKEIARQTARPFMKTFLTLSSHEPFDVPMSRLEHPYLNSVAYTDSCLGAFVDTLRQSPLWENLLIVFVADHTMRYPAGIQEHEVKRHHIPMVWCGGAVRGHRVVEDYASQIDLAATLLAQMHIDYSDFAF
;
A
#
# COMPACT_ATOMS: atom_id res chain seq x y z
N MET A 1 29.49 5.70 -29.02
CA MET A 1 29.16 6.51 -27.82
C MET A 1 28.44 7.83 -28.11
N SER A 2 28.55 8.39 -29.30
CA SER A 2 27.85 9.66 -29.59
C SER A 2 26.32 9.58 -29.57
N ARG A 3 25.74 8.46 -30.06
CA ARG A 3 24.29 8.23 -30.02
C ARG A 3 23.77 7.96 -28.59
N LEU A 4 24.56 7.31 -27.75
CA LEU A 4 24.20 6.98 -26.39
C LEU A 4 23.86 8.23 -25.56
N ARG A 5 24.61 9.32 -25.73
CA ARG A 5 24.32 10.59 -25.05
C ARG A 5 22.92 11.10 -25.35
N TYR A 6 22.47 10.99 -26.60
CA TYR A 6 21.13 11.39 -26.99
C TYR A 6 20.06 10.50 -26.34
N LEU A 7 20.29 9.18 -26.24
CA LEU A 7 19.37 8.26 -25.59
C LEU A 7 19.23 8.56 -24.09
N VAL A 8 20.36 8.87 -23.42
CA VAL A 8 20.32 9.30 -22.00
C VAL A 8 19.54 10.62 -21.87
N VAL A 9 19.76 11.59 -22.76
CA VAL A 9 19.00 12.85 -22.74
C VAL A 9 17.50 12.60 -23.03
N ILE A 10 17.16 11.68 -23.93
CA ILE A 10 15.77 11.30 -24.21
C ILE A 10 15.12 10.67 -22.97
N TYR A 11 15.84 9.84 -22.24
CA TYR A 11 15.35 9.29 -20.97
C TYR A 11 14.97 10.41 -19.99
N PHE A 12 15.88 11.35 -19.74
CA PHE A 12 15.62 12.49 -18.85
C PHE A 12 14.61 13.49 -19.43
N TRP A 13 14.45 13.55 -20.75
CA TRP A 13 13.37 14.32 -21.38
C TRP A 13 12.00 13.79 -20.95
N PHE A 14 11.78 12.46 -21.00
CA PHE A 14 10.54 11.87 -20.53
C PHE A 14 10.34 12.03 -19.01
N VAL A 15 11.41 11.88 -18.22
CA VAL A 15 11.34 12.18 -16.78
C VAL A 15 10.88 13.62 -16.54
N LEU A 16 11.46 14.59 -17.24
CA LEU A 16 11.05 15.99 -17.14
C LEU A 16 9.58 16.20 -17.53
N VAL A 17 9.13 15.56 -18.61
CA VAL A 17 7.73 15.63 -19.05
C VAL A 17 6.81 15.13 -17.96
N PHE A 18 7.11 13.98 -17.34
CA PHE A 18 6.29 13.42 -16.25
C PHE A 18 6.32 14.28 -14.99
N VAL A 19 7.47 14.82 -14.62
CA VAL A 19 7.57 15.77 -13.49
C VAL A 19 6.69 16.98 -13.73
N LEU A 20 6.68 17.55 -14.96
CA LEU A 20 5.85 18.71 -15.30
C LEU A 20 4.35 18.40 -15.45
N GLN A 21 3.98 17.15 -15.68
CA GLN A 21 2.56 16.75 -15.67
C GLN A 21 1.90 16.90 -14.29
N LYS A 22 2.65 16.79 -13.20
CA LYS A 22 2.12 16.89 -11.83
C LYS A 22 1.59 18.29 -11.53
N PRO A 23 2.37 19.38 -11.67
CA PRO A 23 1.82 20.73 -11.52
C PRO A 23 0.69 21.00 -12.51
N LEU A 24 0.74 20.49 -13.74
CA LEU A 24 -0.33 20.66 -14.70
C LEU A 24 -1.64 20.00 -14.20
N PHE A 25 -1.57 18.79 -13.68
CA PHE A 25 -2.69 18.10 -13.06
C PHE A 25 -3.25 18.88 -11.85
N MET A 26 -2.38 19.36 -10.96
CA MET A 26 -2.79 20.13 -9.79
C MET A 26 -3.47 21.45 -10.19
N PHE A 27 -3.00 22.12 -11.23
CA PHE A 27 -3.66 23.31 -11.79
C PHE A 27 -5.03 22.98 -12.40
N TRP A 28 -5.16 21.85 -13.07
CA TRP A 28 -6.42 21.40 -13.65
C TRP A 28 -7.48 21.14 -12.58
N GLN A 29 -7.08 20.57 -11.44
CA GLN A 29 -7.93 20.26 -10.28
C GLN A 29 -7.98 21.44 -9.27
N GLY A 30 -7.76 22.66 -9.67
CA GLY A 30 -7.49 23.86 -8.91
C GLY A 30 -8.08 23.96 -7.50
N ASP A 31 -9.38 23.70 -7.35
CA ASP A 31 -10.09 23.82 -6.07
C ASP A 31 -9.55 22.85 -5.00
N LEU A 32 -9.16 21.63 -5.39
CA LEU A 32 -8.61 20.62 -4.48
C LEU A 32 -7.22 21.00 -3.94
N TYR A 33 -6.48 21.79 -4.71
CA TYR A 33 -5.11 22.22 -4.40
C TYR A 33 -5.03 23.70 -3.99
N ALA A 34 -6.18 24.36 -3.78
CA ALA A 34 -6.21 25.72 -3.30
C ALA A 34 -5.58 25.82 -1.90
N GLY A 35 -4.66 26.79 -1.73
CA GLY A 35 -4.02 27.05 -0.44
C GLY A 35 -2.91 26.08 -0.02
N ILE A 36 -2.46 25.17 -0.88
CA ILE A 36 -1.27 24.34 -0.59
C ILE A 36 0.01 25.17 -0.69
N SER A 37 1.01 24.81 0.11
CA SER A 37 2.30 25.51 0.13
C SER A 37 3.15 25.19 -1.11
N PHE A 38 4.05 26.11 -1.46
CA PHE A 38 5.05 25.86 -2.52
C PHE A 38 5.90 24.62 -2.21
N LEU A 39 6.15 24.35 -0.94
CA LEU A 39 6.89 23.15 -0.52
C LEU A 39 6.12 21.86 -0.86
N ASP A 40 4.79 21.87 -0.77
CA ASP A 40 3.98 20.69 -1.11
C ASP A 40 4.02 20.41 -2.63
N TRP A 41 4.08 21.46 -3.47
CA TRP A 41 4.33 21.29 -4.91
C TRP A 41 5.67 20.58 -5.17
N LEU A 42 6.73 20.97 -4.47
CA LEU A 42 8.04 20.32 -4.59
C LEU A 42 8.02 18.88 -4.07
N ARG A 43 7.34 18.63 -2.96
CA ARG A 43 7.17 17.27 -2.39
C ARG A 43 6.43 16.35 -3.36
N VAL A 44 5.36 16.82 -3.98
CA VAL A 44 4.62 16.05 -5.01
C VAL A 44 5.53 15.65 -6.16
N MET A 45 6.34 16.59 -6.68
CA MET A 45 7.28 16.28 -7.76
C MET A 45 8.37 15.29 -7.32
N TRP A 46 8.89 15.45 -6.09
CA TRP A 46 9.95 14.60 -5.54
C TRP A 46 9.48 13.16 -5.28
N HIS A 47 8.36 13.01 -4.57
CA HIS A 47 7.82 11.69 -4.24
C HIS A 47 7.24 10.95 -5.45
N GLY A 48 6.85 11.65 -6.50
CA GLY A 48 6.44 11.03 -7.76
C GLY A 48 7.60 10.63 -8.68
N LEU A 49 8.82 11.11 -8.41
CA LEU A 49 9.99 10.89 -9.28
C LEU A 49 10.33 9.41 -9.49
N PRO A 50 10.25 8.50 -8.51
CA PRO A 50 10.49 7.07 -8.73
C PRO A 50 9.60 6.46 -9.82
N LEU A 51 8.31 6.79 -9.83
CA LEU A 51 7.37 6.33 -10.86
C LEU A 51 7.71 6.91 -12.25
N ASP A 52 8.13 8.17 -12.30
CA ASP A 52 8.54 8.84 -13.54
C ASP A 52 9.78 8.21 -14.15
N LEU A 53 10.78 7.88 -13.31
CA LEU A 53 11.98 7.16 -13.70
C LEU A 53 11.65 5.76 -14.24
N SER A 54 10.71 5.08 -13.58
CA SER A 54 10.26 3.74 -13.99
C SER A 54 9.58 3.76 -15.36
N VAL A 55 8.58 4.62 -15.58
CA VAL A 55 7.89 4.73 -16.89
C VAL A 55 8.85 5.16 -17.99
N SER A 56 9.72 6.12 -17.70
CA SER A 56 10.75 6.54 -18.66
C SER A 56 11.68 5.39 -19.05
N ALA A 57 12.03 4.51 -18.12
CA ALA A 57 12.83 3.33 -18.40
C ALA A 57 12.09 2.33 -19.29
N TYR A 58 10.80 2.06 -19.03
CA TYR A 58 9.97 1.24 -19.93
C TYR A 58 9.96 1.78 -21.36
N ILE A 59 9.78 3.10 -21.53
CA ILE A 59 9.78 3.75 -22.85
C ILE A 59 11.13 3.59 -23.54
N MET A 60 12.23 3.55 -22.80
CA MET A 60 13.58 3.51 -23.39
C MET A 60 14.10 2.12 -23.74
N VAL A 61 13.48 1.03 -23.29
CA VAL A 61 13.94 -0.33 -23.61
C VAL A 61 14.05 -0.56 -25.11
N LEU A 62 12.97 -0.32 -25.85
CA LEU A 62 12.96 -0.52 -27.32
C LEU A 62 13.92 0.42 -28.06
N PRO A 63 13.96 1.74 -27.81
CA PRO A 63 14.96 2.64 -28.40
C PRO A 63 16.42 2.21 -28.19
N MET A 64 16.75 1.72 -26.99
CA MET A 64 18.09 1.22 -26.69
C MET A 64 18.44 -0.02 -27.51
N LEU A 65 17.51 -0.98 -27.63
CA LEU A 65 17.68 -2.17 -28.47
C LEU A 65 17.80 -1.82 -29.96
N LEU A 66 16.95 -0.92 -30.47
CA LEU A 66 17.03 -0.46 -31.86
C LEU A 66 18.34 0.27 -32.15
N ALA A 67 18.80 1.10 -31.23
CA ALA A 67 20.08 1.78 -31.36
C ALA A 67 21.26 0.80 -31.34
N MET A 68 21.20 -0.27 -30.56
CA MET A 68 22.17 -1.36 -30.57
C MET A 68 22.20 -2.08 -31.91
N VAL A 69 21.05 -2.44 -32.49
CA VAL A 69 20.95 -3.03 -33.82
C VAL A 69 21.55 -2.10 -34.89
N SER A 70 21.34 -0.78 -34.77
CA SER A 70 21.84 0.22 -35.71
C SER A 70 23.38 0.34 -35.78
N ILE A 71 24.11 -0.26 -34.83
CA ILE A 71 25.59 -0.36 -34.87
C ILE A 71 26.02 -1.28 -36.03
N TRP A 72 25.24 -2.32 -36.29
CA TRP A 72 25.52 -3.37 -37.26
C TRP A 72 24.83 -3.12 -38.61
N LEU A 73 23.64 -2.51 -38.56
CA LEU A 73 22.83 -2.16 -39.72
C LEU A 73 22.79 -0.63 -39.88
N PRO A 74 23.78 -0.02 -40.54
CA PRO A 74 23.79 1.43 -40.71
C PRO A 74 22.68 1.87 -41.67
N GLY A 75 22.08 3.04 -41.39
CA GLY A 75 21.03 3.60 -42.24
C GLY A 75 20.16 4.63 -41.51
N ARG A 76 19.31 5.29 -42.27
CA ARG A 76 18.36 6.29 -41.74
C ARG A 76 17.08 5.64 -41.17
N TRP A 77 16.90 4.32 -41.29
CA TRP A 77 15.75 3.56 -40.81
C TRP A 77 15.50 3.78 -39.32
N LEU A 78 16.58 3.86 -38.52
CA LEU A 78 16.47 4.11 -37.06
C LEU A 78 15.71 5.40 -36.78
N LEU A 79 15.97 6.48 -37.51
CA LEU A 79 15.26 7.75 -37.31
C LEU A 79 13.76 7.61 -37.58
N TYR A 80 13.39 6.94 -38.67
CA TYR A 80 11.97 6.79 -39.03
C TYR A 80 11.23 5.89 -38.03
N ILE A 81 11.85 4.78 -37.61
CA ILE A 81 11.25 3.89 -36.63
C ILE A 81 11.11 4.61 -35.27
N LEU A 82 12.16 5.32 -34.81
CA LEU A 82 12.06 6.05 -33.53
C LEU A 82 11.05 7.20 -33.59
N ARG A 83 10.90 7.88 -34.75
CA ARG A 83 9.83 8.87 -34.93
C ARG A 83 8.43 8.25 -34.78
N GLY A 84 8.20 7.13 -35.47
CA GLY A 84 6.95 6.40 -35.37
C GLY A 84 6.68 5.94 -33.93
N TYR A 85 7.67 5.32 -33.30
CA TYR A 85 7.57 4.83 -31.93
C TYR A 85 7.27 5.96 -30.93
N PHE A 86 8.10 7.01 -30.91
CA PHE A 86 7.87 8.12 -29.97
C PHE A 86 6.62 8.92 -30.31
N GLY A 87 6.26 9.01 -31.59
CA GLY A 87 4.99 9.62 -31.99
C GLY A 87 3.79 8.90 -31.38
N ILE A 88 3.75 7.56 -31.45
CA ILE A 88 2.71 6.74 -30.83
C ILE A 88 2.74 6.89 -29.30
N ILE A 89 3.92 6.78 -28.67
CA ILE A 89 4.06 6.91 -27.23
C ILE A 89 3.57 8.27 -26.74
N ILE A 90 4.01 9.38 -27.36
CA ILE A 90 3.60 10.74 -26.96
C ILE A 90 2.09 10.94 -27.15
N PHE A 91 1.53 10.41 -28.23
CA PHE A 91 0.08 10.45 -28.45
C PHE A 91 -0.69 9.69 -27.35
N LEU A 92 -0.26 8.46 -27.02
CA LEU A 92 -0.88 7.68 -25.94
C LEU A 92 -0.73 8.37 -24.58
N LEU A 93 0.45 8.91 -24.27
CA LEU A 93 0.67 9.66 -23.03
C LEU A 93 -0.21 10.91 -22.94
N SER A 94 -0.46 11.60 -24.06
CA SER A 94 -1.36 12.75 -24.08
C SER A 94 -2.82 12.35 -23.79
N LEU A 95 -3.28 11.23 -24.37
CA LEU A 95 -4.62 10.68 -24.08
C LEU A 95 -4.76 10.27 -22.62
N ILE A 96 -3.76 9.56 -22.08
CA ILE A 96 -3.76 9.14 -20.67
C ILE A 96 -3.81 10.37 -19.75
N CYS A 97 -3.01 11.41 -20.04
CA CYS A 97 -2.94 12.62 -19.22
C CYS A 97 -4.27 13.37 -19.20
N VAL A 98 -4.94 13.52 -20.36
CA VAL A 98 -6.26 14.18 -20.45
C VAL A 98 -7.32 13.35 -19.75
N ALA A 99 -7.39 12.05 -20.05
CA ALA A 99 -8.39 11.17 -19.45
C ALA A 99 -8.24 11.12 -17.92
N ASP A 100 -7.01 11.04 -17.42
CA ASP A 100 -6.73 11.04 -15.99
C ASP A 100 -7.17 12.35 -15.32
N ALA A 101 -6.84 13.49 -15.92
CA ALA A 101 -7.21 14.79 -15.38
C ALA A 101 -8.73 14.99 -15.30
N GLU A 102 -9.48 14.54 -16.32
CA GLU A 102 -10.93 14.65 -16.37
C GLU A 102 -11.62 13.67 -15.43
N LEU A 103 -11.26 12.40 -15.53
CA LEU A 103 -11.91 11.34 -14.74
C LEU A 103 -11.65 11.47 -13.25
N TYR A 104 -10.54 12.06 -12.85
CA TYR A 104 -10.22 12.28 -11.45
C TYR A 104 -11.28 13.11 -10.72
N GLY A 105 -11.82 14.14 -11.36
CA GLY A 105 -12.88 14.97 -10.78
C GLY A 105 -14.16 14.19 -10.44
N TYR A 106 -14.43 13.11 -11.17
CA TYR A 106 -15.60 12.25 -10.96
C TYR A 106 -15.31 11.07 -10.03
N TRP A 107 -14.12 10.49 -10.12
CA TRP A 107 -13.79 9.22 -9.46
C TRP A 107 -12.99 9.41 -8.16
N GLY A 108 -12.26 10.52 -8.01
CA GLY A 108 -11.43 10.79 -6.84
C GLY A 108 -10.21 9.89 -6.73
N PHE A 109 -9.79 9.23 -7.83
CA PHE A 109 -8.56 8.43 -7.91
C PHE A 109 -7.91 8.53 -9.29
N ARG A 110 -6.62 8.20 -9.37
CA ARG A 110 -5.84 8.25 -10.62
C ARG A 110 -6.30 7.14 -11.56
N ILE A 111 -6.20 7.42 -12.87
CA ILE A 111 -6.63 6.51 -13.92
C ILE A 111 -6.12 5.08 -13.70
N ASP A 112 -7.01 4.11 -13.83
CA ASP A 112 -6.74 2.67 -13.81
C ASP A 112 -7.29 1.99 -15.07
N VAL A 113 -7.46 0.67 -15.05
CA VAL A 113 -7.98 -0.09 -16.18
C VAL A 113 -9.45 0.19 -16.49
N THR A 114 -10.21 0.80 -15.58
CA THR A 114 -11.67 0.99 -15.69
C THR A 114 -12.11 1.68 -17.00
N PRO A 115 -11.46 2.76 -17.48
CA PRO A 115 -11.83 3.37 -18.76
C PRO A 115 -11.73 2.42 -19.95
N LEU A 116 -10.83 1.43 -19.90
CA LEU A 116 -10.67 0.49 -21.00
C LEU A 116 -11.88 -0.43 -21.16
N PHE A 117 -12.63 -0.70 -20.09
CA PHE A 117 -13.87 -1.46 -20.17
C PHE A 117 -14.98 -0.69 -20.92
N TYR A 118 -15.00 0.64 -20.78
CA TYR A 118 -15.96 1.49 -21.51
C TYR A 118 -15.66 1.58 -23.02
N LEU A 119 -14.46 1.19 -23.47
CA LEU A 119 -14.17 1.07 -24.90
C LEU A 119 -15.00 -0.02 -25.59
N GLN A 120 -15.59 -0.95 -24.83
CA GLN A 120 -16.51 -1.97 -25.35
C GLN A 120 -17.90 -1.38 -25.68
N SER A 121 -18.26 -0.23 -25.09
CA SER A 121 -19.50 0.51 -25.36
C SER A 121 -19.21 2.00 -25.61
N PRO A 122 -18.57 2.36 -26.74
CA PRO A 122 -18.13 3.74 -26.99
C PRO A 122 -19.28 4.76 -27.00
N ALA A 123 -20.48 4.35 -27.40
CA ALA A 123 -21.65 5.21 -27.44
C ALA A 123 -22.07 5.68 -26.05
N ASP A 124 -22.04 4.77 -25.05
CA ASP A 124 -22.39 5.08 -23.66
C ASP A 124 -21.32 5.98 -23.01
N ALA A 125 -20.05 5.73 -23.31
CA ALA A 125 -18.95 6.56 -22.85
C ALA A 125 -19.05 7.99 -23.39
N MET A 126 -19.40 8.16 -24.67
CA MET A 126 -19.55 9.47 -25.32
C MET A 126 -20.80 10.23 -24.87
N ALA A 127 -21.88 9.54 -24.52
CA ALA A 127 -23.12 10.16 -24.08
C ALA A 127 -22.99 10.98 -22.78
N SER A 128 -21.99 10.64 -21.96
CA SER A 128 -21.73 11.28 -20.65
C SER A 128 -20.78 12.47 -20.72
N VAL A 129 -20.16 12.76 -21.88
CA VAL A 129 -19.14 13.82 -22.00
C VAL A 129 -19.70 15.03 -22.75
N PRO A 130 -19.64 16.25 -22.19
CA PRO A 130 -20.07 17.46 -22.88
C PRO A 130 -19.27 17.71 -24.16
N VAL A 131 -19.94 18.14 -25.24
CA VAL A 131 -19.29 18.40 -26.55
C VAL A 131 -18.12 19.38 -26.45
N GLY A 132 -18.23 20.41 -25.61
CA GLY A 132 -17.15 21.38 -25.36
C GLY A 132 -15.87 20.73 -24.85
N MET A 133 -16.00 19.66 -24.05
CA MET A 133 -14.89 18.92 -23.48
C MET A 133 -14.04 18.22 -24.56
N PHE A 134 -14.67 17.70 -25.63
CA PHE A 134 -13.92 17.11 -26.74
C PHE A 134 -12.99 18.12 -27.43
N PHE A 135 -13.43 19.38 -27.57
CA PHE A 135 -12.56 20.42 -28.14
C PHE A 135 -11.39 20.76 -27.23
N VAL A 136 -11.63 20.86 -25.92
CA VAL A 136 -10.56 21.10 -24.94
C VAL A 136 -9.58 19.94 -24.91
N ALA A 137 -10.05 18.71 -24.86
CA ALA A 137 -9.24 17.50 -24.91
C ALA A 137 -8.42 17.42 -26.19
N PHE A 138 -9.04 17.66 -27.35
CA PHE A 138 -8.36 17.68 -28.64
C PHE A 138 -7.26 18.74 -28.68
N LEU A 139 -7.55 19.97 -28.26
CA LEU A 139 -6.57 21.05 -28.23
C LEU A 139 -5.40 20.70 -27.30
N PHE A 140 -5.69 20.13 -26.12
CA PHE A 140 -4.66 19.68 -25.18
C PHE A 140 -3.76 18.61 -25.81
N VAL A 141 -4.35 17.59 -26.45
CA VAL A 141 -3.60 16.52 -27.13
C VAL A 141 -2.67 17.11 -28.19
N VAL A 142 -3.17 18.02 -29.05
CA VAL A 142 -2.35 18.68 -30.07
C VAL A 142 -1.21 19.47 -29.44
N LEU A 143 -1.50 20.28 -28.44
CA LEU A 143 -0.47 21.08 -27.73
C LEU A 143 0.57 20.18 -27.06
N TYR A 144 0.13 19.11 -26.40
CA TYR A 144 1.03 18.15 -25.75
C TYR A 144 1.93 17.45 -26.77
N VAL A 145 1.37 16.93 -27.86
CA VAL A 145 2.13 16.26 -28.92
C VAL A 145 3.17 17.22 -29.54
N VAL A 146 2.79 18.47 -29.77
CA VAL A 146 3.71 19.48 -30.29
C VAL A 146 4.77 19.86 -29.26
N ALA A 147 4.39 20.15 -28.03
CA ALA A 147 5.33 20.60 -26.99
C ALA A 147 6.35 19.53 -26.61
N VAL A 148 5.97 18.25 -26.62
CA VAL A 148 6.86 17.13 -26.28
C VAL A 148 7.57 16.60 -27.53
N GLY A 149 6.84 16.42 -28.63
CA GLY A 149 7.35 15.74 -29.83
C GLY A 149 8.23 16.60 -30.69
N TYR A 150 7.93 17.89 -30.88
CA TYR A 150 8.74 18.78 -31.70
C TYR A 150 10.16 18.98 -31.15
N PRO A 151 10.38 19.30 -29.87
CA PRO A 151 11.74 19.39 -29.30
C PRO A 151 12.48 18.04 -29.36
N LEU A 152 11.77 16.93 -29.04
CA LEU A 152 12.35 15.59 -29.15
C LEU A 152 12.89 15.30 -30.55
N ASP A 153 12.09 15.55 -31.59
CA ASP A 153 12.54 15.31 -32.97
C ASP A 153 13.65 16.28 -33.37
N ARG A 154 13.45 17.60 -33.16
CA ARG A 154 14.33 18.65 -33.67
C ARG A 154 15.72 18.65 -33.03
N TRP A 155 15.76 18.41 -31.67
CA TRP A 155 16.99 18.56 -30.91
C TRP A 155 17.65 17.23 -30.54
N LEU A 156 16.91 16.13 -30.54
CA LEU A 156 17.44 14.84 -30.09
C LEU A 156 17.47 13.77 -31.20
N LEU A 157 16.37 13.48 -31.88
CA LEU A 157 16.33 12.39 -32.86
C LEU A 157 17.10 12.70 -34.12
N ARG A 158 16.89 13.87 -34.73
CA ARG A 158 17.61 14.27 -35.96
C ARG A 158 19.12 14.37 -35.74
N PRO A 159 19.63 15.07 -34.71
CA PRO A 159 21.07 15.11 -34.46
C PRO A 159 21.67 13.74 -34.12
N MET A 160 20.93 12.86 -33.41
CA MET A 160 21.37 11.50 -33.13
C MET A 160 21.54 10.67 -34.41
N ALA A 161 20.59 10.77 -35.35
CA ALA A 161 20.61 10.02 -36.60
C ALA A 161 21.78 10.43 -37.52
N ASN A 162 22.23 11.69 -37.44
CA ASN A 162 23.34 12.21 -38.23
C ASN A 162 24.72 11.80 -37.67
N LYS A 163 24.78 11.08 -36.53
CA LYS A 163 26.07 10.61 -36.01
C LYS A 163 26.59 9.40 -36.78
N SER A 164 27.89 9.42 -37.07
CA SER A 164 28.59 8.33 -37.76
C SER A 164 28.52 7.00 -37.03
N ALA A 165 28.68 5.90 -37.76
CA ALA A 165 28.73 4.56 -37.17
C ALA A 165 29.89 4.42 -36.17
N GLU A 166 29.66 3.66 -35.12
CA GLU A 166 30.63 3.43 -34.05
C GLU A 166 31.80 2.56 -34.52
N ARG A 167 33.03 3.02 -34.29
CA ARG A 167 34.25 2.31 -34.73
C ARG A 167 34.49 0.99 -33.98
N ARG A 168 34.15 0.92 -32.67
CA ARG A 168 34.35 -0.26 -31.81
C ARG A 168 33.01 -0.99 -31.64
N ARG A 169 32.51 -1.62 -32.70
CA ARG A 169 31.15 -2.20 -32.73
C ARG A 169 30.88 -3.17 -31.59
N VAL A 170 31.76 -4.16 -31.37
CA VAL A 170 31.58 -5.19 -30.30
C VAL A 170 31.55 -4.56 -28.93
N PHE A 171 32.51 -3.70 -28.59
CA PHE A 171 32.54 -3.00 -27.32
C PHE A 171 31.30 -2.12 -27.11
N THR A 172 30.92 -1.36 -28.13
CA THR A 172 29.74 -0.49 -28.07
C THR A 172 28.45 -1.32 -27.89
N THR A 173 28.32 -2.45 -28.57
CA THR A 173 27.20 -3.38 -28.39
C THR A 173 27.13 -3.89 -26.95
N GLY A 174 28.27 -4.27 -26.36
CA GLY A 174 28.32 -4.66 -24.92
C GLY A 174 27.87 -3.55 -23.98
N VAL A 175 28.27 -2.30 -24.23
CA VAL A 175 27.81 -1.13 -23.44
C VAL A 175 26.31 -0.93 -23.58
N TYR A 176 25.75 -1.01 -24.79
CA TYR A 176 24.30 -0.88 -24.99
C TYR A 176 23.52 -2.01 -24.29
N LEU A 177 24.01 -3.24 -24.41
CA LEU A 177 23.39 -4.39 -23.74
C LEU A 177 23.39 -4.20 -22.23
N PHE A 178 24.53 -3.81 -21.65
CA PHE A 178 24.66 -3.54 -20.23
C PHE A 178 23.71 -2.43 -19.76
N LEU A 179 23.67 -1.29 -20.48
CA LEU A 179 22.80 -0.17 -20.11
C LEU A 179 21.31 -0.49 -20.32
N THR A 180 20.97 -1.30 -21.33
CA THR A 180 19.60 -1.79 -21.51
C THR A 180 19.19 -2.69 -20.34
N ALA A 181 20.07 -3.60 -19.92
CA ALA A 181 19.84 -4.41 -18.72
C ALA A 181 19.75 -3.55 -17.45
N PHE A 182 20.56 -2.49 -17.36
CA PHE A 182 20.53 -1.55 -16.23
C PHE A 182 19.21 -0.78 -16.11
N LEU A 183 18.45 -0.60 -17.20
CA LEU A 183 17.08 -0.04 -17.14
C LEU A 183 16.14 -0.89 -16.27
N PHE A 184 16.47 -2.15 -16.03
CA PHE A 184 15.71 -3.00 -15.13
C PHE A 184 15.64 -2.43 -13.70
N LEU A 185 16.68 -1.75 -13.23
CA LEU A 185 16.71 -1.18 -11.88
C LEU A 185 15.63 -0.10 -11.67
N PRO A 186 15.52 0.97 -12.48
CA PRO A 186 14.43 1.93 -12.33
C PRO A 186 13.05 1.33 -12.66
N ILE A 187 12.97 0.35 -13.58
CA ILE A 187 11.71 -0.37 -13.85
C ILE A 187 11.22 -1.09 -12.59
N ARG A 188 12.11 -1.81 -11.92
CA ARG A 188 11.77 -2.59 -10.71
C ARG A 188 11.63 -1.72 -9.45
N GLY A 189 12.27 -0.56 -9.40
CA GLY A 189 12.34 0.29 -8.20
C GLY A 189 13.59 0.07 -7.36
N GLY A 190 14.67 -0.52 -7.93
CA GLY A 190 15.90 -0.80 -7.22
C GLY A 190 16.06 -2.27 -6.85
N VAL A 191 16.72 -2.54 -5.69
CA VAL A 191 17.10 -3.89 -5.25
C VAL A 191 16.38 -4.34 -3.97
N SER A 192 15.47 -3.52 -3.42
CA SER A 192 14.67 -3.84 -2.24
C SER A 192 13.76 -5.05 -2.45
N ALA A 193 13.12 -5.57 -1.39
CA ALA A 193 12.17 -6.68 -1.48
C ALA A 193 10.92 -6.29 -2.29
N SER A 194 10.43 -5.07 -2.13
CA SER A 194 9.28 -4.55 -2.87
C SER A 194 9.64 -4.20 -4.31
N THR A 195 8.67 -4.41 -5.19
CA THR A 195 8.75 -3.92 -6.58
C THR A 195 8.01 -2.60 -6.71
N MET A 196 8.38 -1.81 -7.73
CA MET A 196 7.73 -0.53 -8.01
C MET A 196 6.20 -0.68 -8.07
N ASN A 197 5.52 0.15 -7.29
CA ASN A 197 4.06 0.24 -7.24
C ASN A 197 3.63 1.69 -6.93
N VAL A 198 2.34 1.98 -7.03
CA VAL A 198 1.84 3.36 -6.84
C VAL A 198 2.04 3.88 -5.42
N GLY A 199 2.17 3.00 -4.42
CA GLY A 199 2.41 3.38 -3.01
C GLY A 199 3.69 4.16 -2.79
N TRP A 200 4.71 3.97 -3.63
CA TRP A 200 5.97 4.72 -3.56
C TRP A 200 5.79 6.25 -3.69
N ALA A 201 4.67 6.69 -4.28
CA ALA A 201 4.34 8.11 -4.38
C ALA A 201 3.58 8.65 -3.16
N TYR A 202 3.21 7.79 -2.19
CA TYR A 202 2.41 8.20 -1.03
C TYR A 202 3.32 8.68 0.11
N PHE A 203 3.09 9.92 0.58
CA PHE A 203 3.94 10.58 1.57
C PHE A 203 3.19 11.49 2.55
N SER A 204 1.88 11.65 2.35
CA SER A 204 1.07 12.64 3.07
C SER A 204 -0.25 12.04 3.54
N GLU A 205 -0.75 12.53 4.66
CA GLU A 205 -2.12 12.27 5.13
C GLU A 205 -3.20 12.90 4.22
N ARG A 206 -2.82 13.93 3.43
CA ARG A 206 -3.67 14.51 2.40
C ARG A 206 -3.60 13.65 1.15
N ILE A 207 -4.65 12.86 0.94
CA ILE A 207 -4.70 11.87 -0.14
C ILE A 207 -4.53 12.50 -1.53
N GLU A 208 -5.00 13.75 -1.70
CA GLU A 208 -4.90 14.48 -2.96
C GLU A 208 -3.44 14.74 -3.34
N LEU A 209 -2.55 15.04 -2.38
CA LEU A 209 -1.12 15.24 -2.62
C LEU A 209 -0.46 13.93 -3.07
N ASN A 210 -0.86 12.82 -2.48
CA ASN A 210 -0.39 11.49 -2.89
C ASN A 210 -0.84 11.18 -4.32
N HIS A 211 -2.09 11.44 -4.63
CA HIS A 211 -2.63 11.25 -5.98
C HIS A 211 -1.89 12.15 -6.99
N ALA A 212 -1.65 13.42 -6.69
CA ALA A 212 -0.89 14.30 -7.58
C ALA A 212 0.53 13.78 -7.88
N ALA A 213 1.17 13.10 -6.92
CA ALA A 213 2.49 12.50 -7.08
C ALA A 213 2.49 11.25 -7.99
N VAL A 214 1.38 10.52 -8.07
CA VAL A 214 1.29 9.30 -8.91
C VAL A 214 1.38 9.65 -10.39
N ASN A 215 2.23 8.92 -11.12
CA ASN A 215 2.32 8.99 -12.57
C ASN A 215 1.12 8.27 -13.21
N PRO A 216 0.29 8.93 -14.05
CA PRO A 216 -0.92 8.34 -14.62
C PRO A 216 -0.63 7.16 -15.55
N ALA A 217 0.44 7.22 -16.33
CA ALA A 217 0.82 6.11 -17.21
C ALA A 217 1.26 4.88 -16.39
N PHE A 218 1.98 5.09 -15.27
CA PHE A 218 2.32 4.01 -14.35
C PHE A 218 1.08 3.40 -13.70
N SER A 219 0.15 4.24 -13.23
CA SER A 219 -1.10 3.80 -12.62
C SER A 219 -1.90 2.90 -13.56
N LEU A 220 -2.11 3.34 -14.80
CA LEU A 220 -2.79 2.56 -15.82
C LEU A 220 -2.05 1.24 -16.15
N MET A 221 -0.74 1.29 -16.40
CA MET A 221 0.07 0.09 -16.68
C MET A 221 0.01 -0.92 -15.53
N SER A 222 0.13 -0.44 -14.29
CA SER A 222 0.07 -1.28 -13.09
C SER A 222 -1.30 -1.93 -12.92
N SER A 223 -2.39 -1.21 -13.18
CA SER A 223 -3.74 -1.74 -13.07
C SER A 223 -4.07 -2.74 -14.17
N VAL A 224 -3.65 -2.49 -15.41
CA VAL A 224 -3.80 -3.46 -16.51
C VAL A 224 -3.06 -4.77 -16.23
N SER A 225 -1.84 -4.69 -15.68
CA SER A 225 -1.05 -5.88 -15.35
C SER A 225 -1.59 -6.68 -14.17
N LYS A 226 -2.38 -6.04 -13.28
CA LYS A 226 -2.98 -6.65 -12.08
C LYS A 226 -4.49 -6.89 -12.23
N GLY A 227 -5.06 -6.53 -13.37
CA GLY A 227 -6.48 -6.59 -13.64
C GLY A 227 -7.01 -8.02 -13.60
N GLU A 228 -7.32 -8.53 -12.41
CA GLU A 228 -8.16 -9.69 -12.24
C GLU A 228 -9.61 -9.24 -12.26
N ASP A 229 -10.39 -9.75 -13.20
CA ASP A 229 -11.84 -9.56 -13.22
C ASP A 229 -12.48 -10.47 -12.16
N PHE A 230 -12.65 -9.92 -10.95
CA PHE A 230 -13.30 -10.65 -9.85
C PHE A 230 -14.80 -10.84 -10.05
N SER A 231 -15.43 -10.11 -10.96
CA SER A 231 -16.88 -10.13 -11.14
C SER A 231 -17.41 -11.50 -11.57
N ASN A 232 -16.58 -12.28 -12.25
CA ASN A 232 -16.93 -13.62 -12.71
C ASN A 232 -16.27 -14.75 -11.91
N GLN A 233 -15.12 -14.50 -11.27
CA GLN A 233 -14.32 -15.54 -10.60
C GLN A 233 -15.03 -16.16 -9.38
N TYR A 234 -15.84 -15.36 -8.64
CA TYR A 234 -16.52 -15.78 -7.41
C TYR A 234 -18.05 -15.70 -7.53
N ARG A 235 -18.56 -15.80 -8.74
CA ARG A 235 -20.00 -15.73 -9.00
C ARG A 235 -20.66 -17.11 -8.81
N PHE A 236 -20.95 -17.46 -7.55
CA PHE A 236 -21.55 -18.74 -7.18
C PHE A 236 -23.10 -18.71 -7.22
N MET A 237 -23.70 -17.54 -7.29
CA MET A 237 -25.15 -17.34 -7.29
C MET A 237 -25.52 -16.06 -8.08
N THR A 238 -26.79 -15.88 -8.38
CA THR A 238 -27.26 -14.64 -9.00
C THR A 238 -27.18 -13.47 -8.02
N PRO A 239 -27.08 -12.20 -8.49
CA PRO A 239 -27.10 -11.05 -7.60
C PRO A 239 -28.28 -11.04 -6.63
N ALA A 240 -29.49 -11.37 -7.10
CA ALA A 240 -30.69 -11.40 -6.26
C ALA A 240 -30.62 -12.46 -5.15
N GLU A 241 -30.05 -13.64 -5.44
CA GLU A 241 -29.82 -14.69 -4.42
C GLU A 241 -28.75 -14.26 -3.42
N ALA A 242 -27.68 -13.60 -3.89
CA ALA A 242 -26.64 -13.07 -3.03
C ALA A 242 -27.18 -11.97 -2.09
N ASP A 243 -27.95 -11.03 -2.61
CA ASP A 243 -28.58 -9.97 -1.83
C ASP A 243 -29.55 -10.55 -0.78
N ALA A 244 -30.38 -11.52 -1.16
CA ALA A 244 -31.28 -12.18 -0.24
C ALA A 244 -30.57 -12.97 0.88
N ALA A 245 -29.45 -13.62 0.54
CA ALA A 245 -28.64 -14.36 1.52
C ALA A 245 -27.87 -13.42 2.47
N PHE A 246 -27.41 -12.27 1.97
CA PHE A 246 -26.63 -11.31 2.76
C PHE A 246 -27.51 -10.34 3.58
N ALA A 247 -28.73 -10.04 3.16
CA ALA A 247 -29.63 -9.10 3.81
C ALA A 247 -29.78 -9.29 5.33
N PRO A 248 -29.92 -10.53 5.86
CA PRO A 248 -29.98 -10.75 7.32
C PRO A 248 -28.69 -10.38 8.06
N LEU A 249 -27.55 -10.41 7.38
CA LEU A 249 -26.25 -10.08 7.95
C LEU A 249 -25.95 -8.58 7.87
N ALA A 250 -26.41 -7.91 6.79
CA ALA A 250 -26.15 -6.50 6.52
C ALA A 250 -26.99 -5.55 7.39
N GLN A 251 -28.19 -5.95 7.79
CA GLN A 251 -29.12 -5.12 8.56
C GLN A 251 -28.93 -5.32 10.06
N ARG A 252 -27.76 -4.94 10.57
CA ARG A 252 -27.53 -4.90 12.01
C ARG A 252 -27.70 -3.48 12.51
N PRO A 253 -28.55 -3.25 13.55
CA PRO A 253 -28.62 -1.95 14.19
C PRO A 253 -27.27 -1.64 14.86
N VAL A 254 -26.83 -0.38 14.78
CA VAL A 254 -25.72 0.09 15.58
C VAL A 254 -26.13 0.03 17.06
N VAL A 255 -25.42 -0.77 17.83
CA VAL A 255 -25.70 -0.97 19.26
C VAL A 255 -24.46 -0.58 20.06
N PHE A 256 -24.66 0.34 21.00
CA PHE A 256 -23.61 0.70 21.95
C PHE A 256 -23.85 -0.02 23.28
N PRO A 257 -22.80 -0.56 23.92
CA PRO A 257 -22.93 -1.21 25.22
C PRO A 257 -23.37 -0.18 26.25
N ASP A 258 -24.29 -0.57 27.12
CA ASP A 258 -24.61 0.19 28.32
C ASP A 258 -23.44 0.12 29.34
N SER A 259 -23.61 0.79 30.50
CA SER A 259 -22.57 0.82 31.54
C SER A 259 -22.21 -0.56 32.10
N THR A 260 -23.09 -1.55 31.97
CA THR A 260 -22.88 -2.93 32.45
C THR A 260 -22.22 -3.79 31.38
N GLY A 261 -22.50 -3.52 30.12
CA GLY A 261 -21.91 -4.22 28.98
C GLY A 261 -20.58 -3.63 28.49
N SER A 262 -20.20 -2.44 28.95
CA SER A 262 -18.95 -1.78 28.55
C SER A 262 -17.72 -2.51 29.11
N TRP A 263 -16.82 -2.88 28.22
CA TRP A 263 -15.55 -3.52 28.56
C TRP A 263 -14.46 -2.51 28.95
N LEU A 264 -14.64 -1.24 28.58
CA LEU A 264 -13.70 -0.17 28.82
C LEU A 264 -14.17 0.77 29.93
N SER A 265 -13.23 1.29 30.70
CA SER A 265 -13.45 2.30 31.74
C SER A 265 -13.70 3.70 31.16
N THR A 266 -13.33 3.92 29.93
CA THR A 266 -13.45 5.18 29.19
C THR A 266 -13.87 4.94 27.74
N HIS A 267 -14.60 5.89 27.14
CA HIS A 267 -14.94 5.88 25.71
C HIS A 267 -13.86 6.54 24.84
N ARG A 268 -12.81 7.08 25.45
CA ARG A 268 -11.71 7.76 24.75
C ARG A 268 -10.34 7.26 25.23
N PRO A 269 -10.05 5.95 25.16
CA PRO A 269 -8.73 5.44 25.51
C PRO A 269 -7.68 5.91 24.50
N ASP A 270 -6.43 6.03 24.94
CA ASP A 270 -5.30 5.97 24.03
C ASP A 270 -5.13 4.52 23.56
N ILE A 271 -4.94 4.29 22.26
CA ILE A 271 -4.97 2.94 21.69
C ILE A 271 -3.61 2.55 21.15
N VAL A 272 -3.17 1.34 21.49
CA VAL A 272 -2.06 0.66 20.82
C VAL A 272 -2.61 -0.66 20.25
N LEU A 273 -2.73 -0.74 18.93
CA LEU A 273 -3.11 -1.95 18.22
C LEU A 273 -1.84 -2.66 17.74
N VAL A 274 -1.50 -3.77 18.38
CA VAL A 274 -0.33 -4.59 18.01
C VAL A 274 -0.81 -5.76 17.16
N ILE A 275 -0.42 -5.75 15.90
CA ILE A 275 -0.71 -6.82 14.95
C ILE A 275 0.47 -7.78 14.94
N LEU A 276 0.23 -9.01 15.37
CA LEU A 276 1.25 -10.04 15.56
C LEU A 276 1.43 -10.84 14.26
N GLU A 277 2.59 -10.72 13.64
CA GLU A 277 2.94 -11.44 12.40
C GLU A 277 2.90 -12.95 12.62
N SER A 278 2.07 -13.67 11.86
CA SER A 278 2.02 -15.14 11.78
C SER A 278 1.74 -15.87 13.10
N PHE A 279 1.08 -15.27 14.09
CA PHE A 279 0.80 -15.91 15.38
C PHE A 279 -0.37 -16.88 15.30
N THR A 280 -0.15 -18.11 15.72
CA THR A 280 -1.15 -19.20 15.73
C THR A 280 -1.78 -19.34 17.12
N GLY A 281 -3.12 -19.33 17.20
CA GLY A 281 -3.85 -19.33 18.48
C GLY A 281 -3.63 -20.58 19.33
N HIS A 282 -3.54 -21.76 18.72
CA HIS A 282 -3.39 -23.01 19.47
C HIS A 282 -2.00 -23.23 20.10
N ILE A 283 -1.02 -22.36 19.85
CA ILE A 283 0.25 -22.38 20.58
C ILE A 283 0.26 -21.42 21.79
N LEU A 284 -0.84 -20.69 22.04
CA LEU A 284 -0.95 -19.79 23.20
C LEU A 284 -0.83 -20.55 24.54
N ASP A 285 -1.28 -21.79 24.58
CA ASP A 285 -1.19 -22.64 25.77
C ASP A 285 0.15 -23.37 25.94
N MET A 286 1.14 -23.07 25.09
CA MET A 286 2.51 -23.57 25.24
C MET A 286 3.33 -22.57 26.08
N PRO A 287 3.58 -22.84 27.38
CA PRO A 287 4.21 -21.88 28.29
C PRO A 287 5.68 -21.59 27.92
N GLU A 288 6.30 -22.46 27.19
CA GLU A 288 7.66 -22.27 26.65
C GLU A 288 7.69 -21.33 25.44
N VAL A 289 6.55 -21.11 24.76
CA VAL A 289 6.45 -20.28 23.53
C VAL A 289 5.87 -18.90 23.84
N MET A 290 4.68 -18.81 24.44
CA MET A 290 3.96 -17.54 24.63
C MET A 290 3.54 -17.29 26.10
N PRO A 291 4.47 -17.32 27.08
CA PRO A 291 4.11 -17.11 28.48
C PRO A 291 3.58 -15.70 28.76
N ARG A 292 4.04 -14.69 28.02
CA ARG A 292 3.68 -13.27 28.26
C ARG A 292 2.28 -12.96 27.72
N LEU A 293 1.98 -13.34 26.49
CA LEU A 293 0.66 -13.15 25.91
C LEU A 293 -0.39 -13.99 26.64
N LYS A 294 -0.03 -15.20 27.09
CA LYS A 294 -0.89 -16.03 27.93
C LYS A 294 -1.26 -15.34 29.25
N ALA A 295 -0.27 -14.82 29.98
CA ALA A 295 -0.53 -14.08 31.21
C ALA A 295 -1.46 -12.87 30.97
N LEU A 296 -1.24 -12.12 29.88
CA LEU A 296 -2.12 -11.00 29.53
C LEU A 296 -3.54 -11.45 29.18
N SER A 297 -3.72 -12.65 28.61
CA SER A 297 -5.06 -13.22 28.36
C SER A 297 -5.80 -13.58 29.63
N GLU A 298 -5.09 -13.86 30.71
CA GLU A 298 -5.65 -14.17 32.03
C GLU A 298 -5.95 -12.93 32.89
N GLU A 299 -5.36 -11.78 32.52
CA GLU A 299 -5.60 -10.50 33.20
C GLU A 299 -6.62 -9.62 32.46
N GLY A 300 -6.62 -9.65 31.15
CA GLY A 300 -7.40 -8.78 30.25
C GLY A 300 -8.66 -9.44 29.68
N ILE A 301 -9.05 -8.99 28.49
CA ILE A 301 -10.15 -9.59 27.73
C ILE A 301 -9.56 -10.56 26.73
N TYR A 302 -9.98 -11.81 26.82
CA TYR A 302 -9.51 -12.89 25.96
C TYR A 302 -10.63 -13.42 25.07
N PHE A 303 -10.30 -13.69 23.81
CA PHE A 303 -11.22 -14.22 22.80
C PHE A 303 -10.72 -15.61 22.35
N PRO A 304 -11.18 -16.69 22.99
CA PRO A 304 -10.71 -18.05 22.69
C PRO A 304 -11.11 -18.56 21.30
N HIS A 305 -12.15 -17.97 20.68
CA HIS A 305 -12.68 -18.39 19.39
C HIS A 305 -12.54 -17.27 18.34
N PHE A 306 -11.32 -16.77 18.14
CA PHE A 306 -11.03 -15.69 17.20
C PHE A 306 -10.24 -16.21 15.98
N TYR A 307 -10.70 -15.82 14.77
CA TYR A 307 -10.20 -16.42 13.52
C TYR A 307 -9.71 -15.40 12.51
N ALA A 308 -8.61 -15.76 11.81
CA ALA A 308 -8.10 -15.01 10.67
C ALA A 308 -8.97 -15.26 9.42
N ASN A 309 -9.15 -14.22 8.63
CA ASN A 309 -9.85 -14.30 7.34
C ASN A 309 -8.95 -14.81 6.20
N SER A 310 -7.63 -14.86 6.41
CA SER A 310 -6.65 -15.27 5.41
C SER A 310 -5.38 -15.78 6.07
N PHE A 311 -4.45 -16.22 5.24
CA PHE A 311 -3.08 -16.63 5.61
C PHE A 311 -2.01 -15.74 4.95
N ARG A 312 -2.35 -14.46 4.72
CA ARG A 312 -1.46 -13.43 4.13
C ARG A 312 -1.65 -12.11 4.85
N THR A 313 -0.55 -11.46 5.17
CA THR A 313 -0.50 -10.17 5.88
C THR A 313 -1.33 -9.08 5.19
N ASP A 314 -1.18 -8.93 3.87
CA ASP A 314 -1.89 -7.89 3.09
C ASP A 314 -3.42 -8.05 3.09
N ARG A 315 -3.93 -9.25 3.38
CA ARG A 315 -5.36 -9.54 3.51
C ARG A 315 -5.82 -9.44 4.97
N GLY A 316 -5.02 -9.99 5.90
CA GLY A 316 -5.29 -9.91 7.33
C GLY A 316 -5.36 -8.47 7.81
N LEU A 317 -4.42 -7.62 7.38
CA LEU A 317 -4.43 -6.18 7.68
C LEU A 317 -5.73 -5.50 7.23
N VAL A 318 -6.21 -5.80 6.02
CA VAL A 318 -7.47 -5.22 5.53
C VAL A 318 -8.66 -5.72 6.34
N SER A 319 -8.67 -7.00 6.73
CA SER A 319 -9.74 -7.55 7.57
C SER A 319 -9.76 -6.91 8.97
N ILE A 320 -8.60 -6.73 9.60
CA ILE A 320 -8.46 -6.09 10.91
C ILE A 320 -8.84 -4.60 10.86
N LEU A 321 -8.25 -3.86 9.93
CA LEU A 321 -8.32 -2.40 9.93
C LEU A 321 -9.58 -1.85 9.25
N SER A 322 -10.15 -2.60 8.31
CA SER A 322 -11.31 -2.17 7.50
C SER A 322 -12.54 -3.06 7.67
N GLY A 323 -12.50 -4.14 8.47
CA GLY A 323 -13.61 -5.08 8.59
C GLY A 323 -14.01 -5.71 7.25
N TYR A 324 -13.09 -5.81 6.30
CA TYR A 324 -13.36 -6.30 4.95
C TYR A 324 -12.95 -7.77 4.80
N PRO A 325 -13.88 -8.66 4.40
CA PRO A 325 -13.58 -10.08 4.23
C PRO A 325 -12.47 -10.32 3.21
N ALA A 326 -11.48 -11.11 3.57
CA ALA A 326 -10.39 -11.44 2.68
C ALA A 326 -10.87 -12.27 1.48
N GLN A 327 -10.43 -11.92 0.29
CA GLN A 327 -10.70 -12.69 -0.92
C GLN A 327 -9.70 -13.86 -1.05
N PRO A 328 -10.10 -15.02 -1.56
CA PRO A 328 -9.26 -16.23 -1.55
C PRO A 328 -7.94 -16.08 -2.31
N THR A 329 -7.93 -15.45 -3.48
CA THR A 329 -6.76 -15.39 -4.37
C THR A 329 -6.19 -13.99 -4.54
N ALA A 330 -6.95 -12.94 -4.21
CA ALA A 330 -6.55 -11.56 -4.43
C ALA A 330 -6.44 -10.76 -3.13
N SER A 331 -5.78 -9.61 -3.22
CA SER A 331 -5.74 -8.63 -2.15
C SER A 331 -6.22 -7.29 -2.67
N ILE A 332 -7.29 -6.77 -2.08
CA ILE A 332 -7.84 -5.46 -2.42
C ILE A 332 -6.84 -4.33 -2.14
N MET A 333 -5.90 -4.53 -1.22
CA MET A 333 -4.81 -3.61 -0.92
C MET A 333 -3.98 -3.26 -2.17
N LYS A 334 -3.86 -4.21 -3.13
CA LYS A 334 -3.16 -3.99 -4.40
C LYS A 334 -3.92 -3.15 -5.41
N SER A 335 -5.17 -2.78 -5.09
CA SER A 335 -6.05 -1.95 -5.93
C SER A 335 -6.40 -0.65 -5.18
N PRO A 336 -5.54 0.39 -5.21
CA PRO A 336 -5.72 1.61 -4.43
C PRO A 336 -7.04 2.32 -4.69
N SER A 337 -7.52 2.35 -5.93
CA SER A 337 -8.83 2.91 -6.31
C SER A 337 -10.01 2.28 -5.57
N LYS A 338 -9.90 1.00 -5.21
CA LYS A 338 -10.92 0.26 -4.46
C LYS A 338 -10.68 0.34 -2.95
N SER A 339 -9.44 0.11 -2.51
CA SER A 339 -9.12 0.04 -1.09
C SER A 339 -9.29 1.38 -0.36
N GLN A 340 -9.14 2.52 -1.05
CA GLN A 340 -9.34 3.85 -0.45
C GLN A 340 -10.79 4.14 -0.02
N SER A 341 -11.78 3.47 -0.62
CA SER A 341 -13.19 3.62 -0.26
C SER A 341 -13.65 2.74 0.89
N LEU A 342 -12.81 1.80 1.35
CA LEU A 342 -13.17 0.95 2.49
C LEU A 342 -13.34 1.77 3.77
N PRO A 343 -14.26 1.37 4.67
CA PRO A 343 -14.26 1.89 6.04
C PRO A 343 -12.92 1.55 6.71
N ALA A 344 -12.55 2.29 7.75
CA ALA A 344 -11.32 1.97 8.48
C ALA A 344 -11.34 2.54 9.91
N ILE A 345 -10.78 1.79 10.85
CA ILE A 345 -10.66 2.19 12.27
C ILE A 345 -9.98 3.57 12.38
N ALA A 346 -8.82 3.74 11.75
CA ALA A 346 -8.07 4.99 11.83
C ALA A 346 -8.87 6.19 11.29
N ARG A 347 -9.60 6.02 10.18
CA ARG A 347 -10.46 7.08 9.62
C ARG A 347 -11.61 7.44 10.57
N SER A 348 -12.27 6.46 11.17
CA SER A 348 -13.35 6.68 12.14
C SER A 348 -12.84 7.39 13.40
N LEU A 349 -11.67 7.01 13.90
CA LEU A 349 -11.04 7.63 15.05
C LEU A 349 -10.59 9.07 14.75
N ARG A 350 -10.06 9.36 13.58
CA ARG A 350 -9.70 10.73 13.18
C ARG A 350 -10.91 11.66 13.12
N LYS A 351 -12.07 11.19 12.68
CA LYS A 351 -13.31 11.98 12.69
C LYS A 351 -13.67 12.49 14.10
N VAL A 352 -13.24 11.79 15.15
CA VAL A 352 -13.47 12.15 16.56
C VAL A 352 -12.22 12.68 17.26
N GLY A 353 -11.20 13.07 16.50
CA GLY A 353 -10.04 13.82 16.98
C GLY A 353 -8.87 12.98 17.49
N TYR A 354 -8.75 11.71 17.08
CA TYR A 354 -7.54 10.92 17.33
C TYR A 354 -6.40 11.29 16.38
N ASP A 355 -5.19 11.32 16.92
CA ASP A 355 -3.97 11.24 16.12
C ASP A 355 -3.65 9.77 15.81
N THR A 356 -3.26 9.47 14.56
CA THR A 356 -3.14 8.09 14.07
C THR A 356 -1.80 7.85 13.40
N GLU A 357 -1.10 6.81 13.82
CA GLU A 357 0.20 6.42 13.27
C GLU A 357 0.26 4.92 13.05
N MET A 358 0.82 4.51 11.90
CA MET A 358 1.21 3.14 11.59
C MET A 358 2.70 2.98 11.70
N ILE A 359 3.17 1.96 12.43
CA ILE A 359 4.58 1.64 12.63
C ILE A 359 4.81 0.22 12.13
N TYR A 360 5.79 0.05 11.25
CA TYR A 360 6.16 -1.22 10.69
C TYR A 360 7.68 -1.30 10.49
N GLY A 361 8.33 -2.29 11.09
CA GLY A 361 9.77 -2.51 10.91
C GLY A 361 10.18 -2.96 9.51
N GLY A 362 9.25 -3.38 8.67
CA GLY A 362 9.46 -3.82 7.30
C GLY A 362 9.26 -2.74 6.25
N ASP A 363 9.34 -3.14 4.99
CA ASP A 363 9.12 -2.30 3.82
C ASP A 363 7.61 -2.04 3.60
N ALA A 364 7.14 -0.83 3.96
CA ALA A 364 5.75 -0.44 3.81
C ALA A 364 5.30 -0.32 2.33
N ASP A 365 6.22 -0.30 1.38
CA ASP A 365 5.88 -0.30 -0.05
C ASP A 365 5.58 -1.72 -0.58
N PHE A 366 5.91 -2.75 0.22
CA PHE A 366 5.50 -4.11 -0.09
C PHE A 366 3.97 -4.22 -0.18
N THR A 367 3.45 -4.80 -1.27
CA THR A 367 2.02 -5.00 -1.54
C THR A 367 1.11 -3.76 -1.47
N ASN A 368 1.65 -2.54 -1.64
CA ASN A 368 0.94 -1.25 -1.53
C ASN A 368 0.47 -0.90 -0.09
N MET A 369 1.08 -1.43 0.95
CA MET A 369 0.68 -1.13 2.35
C MET A 369 0.70 0.38 2.63
N ARG A 370 1.76 1.11 2.23
CA ARG A 370 1.88 2.56 2.45
C ARG A 370 0.67 3.32 1.88
N SER A 371 0.25 3.02 0.64
CA SER A 371 -0.91 3.66 0.04
C SER A 371 -2.21 3.32 0.78
N TYR A 372 -2.36 2.08 1.23
CA TYR A 372 -3.51 1.65 2.00
C TYR A 372 -3.58 2.36 3.36
N PHE A 373 -2.48 2.46 4.09
CA PHE A 373 -2.47 3.13 5.41
C PHE A 373 -2.84 4.60 5.29
N TYR A 374 -2.22 5.37 4.39
CA TYR A 374 -2.59 6.77 4.19
C TYR A 374 -4.05 6.91 3.73
N ALA A 375 -4.50 6.08 2.78
CA ALA A 375 -5.87 6.12 2.28
C ALA A 375 -6.91 5.76 3.35
N THR A 376 -6.56 4.96 4.34
CA THR A 376 -7.44 4.55 5.43
C THR A 376 -7.38 5.44 6.67
N GLY A 377 -6.59 6.52 6.63
CA GLY A 377 -6.66 7.57 7.64
C GLY A 377 -5.50 7.62 8.63
N TYR A 378 -4.39 6.93 8.35
CA TYR A 378 -3.19 7.14 9.15
C TYR A 378 -2.53 8.47 8.79
N GLY A 379 -2.23 9.29 9.80
CA GLY A 379 -1.57 10.58 9.62
C GLY A 379 -0.07 10.46 9.35
N ARG A 380 0.53 9.38 9.88
CA ARG A 380 1.93 9.04 9.68
C ARG A 380 2.09 7.54 9.46
N VAL A 381 3.03 7.19 8.60
CA VAL A 381 3.46 5.80 8.36
C VAL A 381 4.97 5.73 8.53
N MET A 382 5.42 5.00 9.54
CA MET A 382 6.84 4.68 9.78
C MET A 382 7.13 3.30 9.17
N SER A 383 8.26 3.18 8.47
CA SER A 383 8.72 1.94 7.84
C SER A 383 10.20 1.70 8.14
N CYS A 384 10.78 0.64 7.60
CA CYS A 384 12.21 0.35 7.75
C CYS A 384 13.12 1.52 7.33
N ASP A 385 12.66 2.41 6.45
CA ASP A 385 13.40 3.59 6.00
C ASP A 385 13.59 4.65 7.11
N ASP A 386 12.80 4.60 8.19
CA ASP A 386 12.89 5.50 9.35
C ASP A 386 13.87 5.01 10.42
N PHE A 387 14.57 3.91 10.15
CA PHE A 387 15.57 3.30 11.01
C PHE A 387 16.95 3.37 10.36
N THR A 388 18.01 3.23 11.17
CA THR A 388 19.38 3.20 10.63
C THR A 388 19.66 1.89 9.90
N THR A 389 20.71 1.87 9.09
CA THR A 389 21.14 0.65 8.38
C THR A 389 21.51 -0.47 9.34
N GLU A 390 22.08 -0.12 10.51
CA GLU A 390 22.45 -1.08 11.56
C GLU A 390 21.21 -1.67 12.24
N GLU A 391 20.17 -0.87 12.44
CA GLU A 391 18.91 -1.33 13.01
C GLU A 391 18.13 -2.21 12.03
N ASN A 392 18.21 -1.93 10.74
CA ASN A 392 17.57 -2.70 9.66
C ASN A 392 18.40 -3.96 9.32
N SER A 393 18.57 -4.84 10.30
CA SER A 393 19.52 -5.95 10.28
C SER A 393 18.94 -7.31 9.93
N ALA A 394 17.59 -7.48 9.94
CA ALA A 394 16.94 -8.71 9.55
C ALA A 394 16.62 -8.74 8.06
N ARG A 395 16.33 -9.92 7.52
CA ARG A 395 16.04 -10.12 6.08
C ARG A 395 14.88 -9.27 5.57
N TRP A 396 13.86 -9.04 6.39
CA TRP A 396 12.63 -8.32 6.01
C TRP A 396 12.55 -6.91 6.59
N GLY A 397 13.51 -6.50 7.41
CA GLY A 397 13.53 -5.17 8.02
C GLY A 397 14.16 -5.14 9.40
N VAL A 398 13.54 -4.41 10.30
CA VAL A 398 14.02 -4.14 11.66
C VAL A 398 13.45 -5.17 12.64
N PRO A 399 14.27 -5.88 13.42
CA PRO A 399 13.82 -6.87 14.38
C PRO A 399 12.95 -6.29 15.51
N ASP A 400 12.07 -7.12 16.09
CA ASP A 400 11.09 -6.69 17.11
C ASP A 400 11.75 -6.13 18.39
N HIS A 401 12.94 -6.59 18.80
CA HIS A 401 13.65 -6.02 19.96
C HIS A 401 14.11 -4.57 19.76
N ILE A 402 14.08 -4.07 18.52
CA ILE A 402 14.38 -2.68 18.16
C ILE A 402 13.07 -1.91 17.92
N THR A 403 12.10 -2.54 17.25
CA THR A 403 10.85 -1.85 16.90
C THR A 403 9.93 -1.63 18.12
N PHE A 404 9.81 -2.57 19.07
CA PHE A 404 9.04 -2.34 20.30
C PHE A 404 9.53 -1.13 21.11
N PRO A 405 10.84 -0.99 21.43
CA PRO A 405 11.36 0.22 22.07
C PRO A 405 11.16 1.50 21.25
N ARG A 406 11.13 1.40 19.92
CA ARG A 406 10.78 2.54 19.06
C ARG A 406 9.32 2.95 19.24
N VAL A 407 8.39 1.99 19.30
CA VAL A 407 6.98 2.25 19.58
C VAL A 407 6.81 2.91 20.96
N GLU A 408 7.49 2.42 22.00
CA GLU A 408 7.51 3.04 23.34
C GLU A 408 7.94 4.51 23.28
N LYS A 409 9.01 4.78 22.54
CA LYS A 409 9.54 6.14 22.36
C LYS A 409 8.56 7.04 21.62
N GLU A 410 7.88 6.56 20.59
CA GLU A 410 6.87 7.33 19.87
C GLU A 410 5.60 7.55 20.73
N ILE A 411 5.23 6.60 21.60
CA ILE A 411 4.16 6.77 22.61
C ILE A 411 4.56 7.84 23.64
N ALA A 412 5.78 7.75 24.18
CA ALA A 412 6.26 8.70 25.19
C ALA A 412 6.39 10.14 24.66
N ARG A 413 6.66 10.30 23.36
CA ARG A 413 6.75 11.60 22.68
C ARG A 413 5.41 12.18 22.27
N GLN A 414 4.35 11.38 22.30
CA GLN A 414 3.04 11.77 21.82
C GLN A 414 2.42 12.86 22.72
N THR A 415 2.20 14.03 22.15
CA THR A 415 1.58 15.20 22.83
C THR A 415 0.11 15.34 22.50
N ALA A 416 -0.29 15.01 21.26
CA ALA A 416 -1.69 15.03 20.86
C ALA A 416 -2.45 13.83 21.44
N ARG A 417 -3.61 14.05 22.04
CA ARG A 417 -4.46 13.01 22.64
C ARG A 417 -5.92 13.23 22.33
N PRO A 418 -6.71 12.16 22.20
CA PRO A 418 -6.27 10.76 22.23
C PRO A 418 -5.50 10.36 20.94
N PHE A 419 -4.77 9.27 21.01
CA PHE A 419 -4.05 8.72 19.88
C PHE A 419 -4.37 7.25 19.60
N MET A 420 -4.12 6.80 18.36
CA MET A 420 -4.02 5.40 17.98
C MET A 420 -2.69 5.14 17.30
N LYS A 421 -1.89 4.26 17.88
CA LYS A 421 -0.70 3.72 17.22
C LYS A 421 -0.95 2.26 16.86
N THR A 422 -0.79 1.94 15.59
CA THR A 422 -0.85 0.57 15.10
C THR A 422 0.57 0.09 14.82
N PHE A 423 0.93 -1.06 15.34
CA PHE A 423 2.25 -1.64 15.17
C PHE A 423 2.11 -3.06 14.62
N LEU A 424 2.76 -3.34 13.49
CA LEU A 424 2.89 -4.67 12.91
C LEU A 424 4.27 -5.22 13.25
N THR A 425 4.32 -6.37 13.97
CA THR A 425 5.56 -7.09 14.28
C THR A 425 6.12 -7.77 13.03
N LEU A 426 7.38 -8.20 13.08
CA LEU A 426 8.04 -8.73 11.89
C LEU A 426 8.82 -10.03 12.14
N SER A 427 9.35 -10.23 13.35
CA SER A 427 10.39 -11.25 13.58
C SER A 427 9.91 -12.70 13.48
N SER A 428 8.61 -12.94 13.59
CA SER A 428 7.98 -14.25 13.38
C SER A 428 7.65 -14.56 11.91
N HIS A 429 8.12 -13.72 10.97
CA HIS A 429 8.07 -14.00 9.52
C HIS A 429 9.18 -14.97 9.09
N GLU A 430 8.90 -15.84 8.12
CA GLU A 430 9.90 -16.71 7.50
C GLU A 430 11.09 -15.91 6.91
N PRO A 431 12.35 -16.27 7.14
CA PRO A 431 12.89 -17.55 7.60
C PRO A 431 13.04 -17.71 9.12
N PHE A 432 12.39 -16.90 9.97
CA PHE A 432 12.43 -16.98 11.44
C PHE A 432 13.80 -16.65 12.04
N ASP A 433 14.51 -15.75 11.39
CA ASP A 433 15.87 -15.34 11.79
C ASP A 433 15.79 -14.32 12.94
N VAL A 434 16.00 -14.80 14.15
CA VAL A 434 15.94 -14.00 15.39
C VAL A 434 17.20 -14.20 16.23
N PRO A 435 17.66 -13.17 16.98
CA PRO A 435 18.86 -13.23 17.81
C PRO A 435 18.62 -13.99 19.13
N MET A 436 17.84 -15.05 19.09
CA MET A 436 17.53 -15.93 20.22
C MET A 436 17.50 -17.38 19.74
N SER A 437 18.01 -18.30 20.54
CA SER A 437 17.99 -19.74 20.27
C SER A 437 17.59 -20.48 21.55
N ARG A 438 16.29 -20.43 21.88
CA ARG A 438 15.71 -21.07 23.08
C ARG A 438 14.99 -22.37 22.74
N LEU A 439 14.37 -22.44 21.56
CA LEU A 439 13.60 -23.58 21.10
C LEU A 439 14.19 -24.10 19.78
N GLU A 440 14.14 -25.44 19.60
CA GLU A 440 14.68 -26.09 18.41
C GLU A 440 13.86 -25.76 17.14
N HIS A 441 12.54 -25.63 17.26
CA HIS A 441 11.68 -25.34 16.12
C HIS A 441 11.77 -23.84 15.75
N PRO A 442 12.26 -23.47 14.55
CA PRO A 442 12.56 -22.07 14.21
C PRO A 442 11.34 -21.14 14.35
N TYR A 443 10.17 -21.56 13.89
CA TYR A 443 8.94 -20.78 14.02
C TYR A 443 8.57 -20.57 15.50
N LEU A 444 8.52 -21.61 16.34
CA LEU A 444 8.21 -21.47 17.76
C LEU A 444 9.23 -20.59 18.49
N ASN A 445 10.50 -20.72 18.11
CA ASN A 445 11.56 -19.87 18.66
C ASN A 445 11.37 -18.39 18.30
N SER A 446 10.98 -18.08 17.07
CA SER A 446 10.71 -16.71 16.65
C SER A 446 9.47 -16.11 17.32
N VAL A 447 8.41 -16.91 17.52
CA VAL A 447 7.22 -16.49 18.30
C VAL A 447 7.61 -16.22 19.74
N ALA A 448 8.39 -17.11 20.38
CA ALA A 448 8.87 -16.94 21.75
C ALA A 448 9.75 -15.70 21.94
N TYR A 449 10.51 -15.36 20.91
CA TYR A 449 11.29 -14.13 20.88
C TYR A 449 10.39 -12.88 20.84
N THR A 450 9.42 -12.84 19.92
CA THR A 450 8.47 -11.73 19.83
C THR A 450 7.63 -11.61 21.09
N ASP A 451 7.19 -12.72 21.70
CA ASP A 451 6.47 -12.73 22.97
C ASP A 451 7.30 -12.13 24.12
N SER A 452 8.61 -12.37 24.12
CA SER A 452 9.51 -11.76 25.11
C SER A 452 9.61 -10.24 24.91
N CYS A 453 9.69 -9.76 23.67
CA CYS A 453 9.70 -8.33 23.33
C CYS A 453 8.36 -7.66 23.71
N LEU A 454 7.24 -8.31 23.38
CA LEU A 454 5.90 -7.89 23.75
C LEU A 454 5.73 -7.76 25.26
N GLY A 455 6.21 -8.75 26.02
CA GLY A 455 6.15 -8.71 27.48
C GLY A 455 6.92 -7.54 28.08
N ALA A 456 8.15 -7.29 27.62
CA ALA A 456 8.96 -6.15 28.05
C ALA A 456 8.27 -4.82 27.72
N PHE A 457 7.68 -4.70 26.52
CA PHE A 457 6.92 -3.54 26.08
C PHE A 457 5.73 -3.23 27.03
N VAL A 458 4.92 -4.24 27.37
CA VAL A 458 3.78 -4.05 28.29
C VAL A 458 4.29 -3.68 29.67
N ASP A 459 5.35 -4.30 30.18
CA ASP A 459 5.94 -3.98 31.48
C ASP A 459 6.43 -2.52 31.56
N THR A 460 7.02 -2.00 30.49
CA THR A 460 7.43 -0.58 30.37
C THR A 460 6.21 0.34 30.40
N LEU A 461 5.19 0.05 29.59
CA LEU A 461 3.98 0.86 29.53
C LEU A 461 3.19 0.84 30.85
N ARG A 462 3.20 -0.27 31.60
CA ARG A 462 2.58 -0.39 32.92
C ARG A 462 3.15 0.59 33.95
N GLN A 463 4.43 0.94 33.80
CA GLN A 463 5.11 1.92 34.65
C GLN A 463 4.90 3.36 34.19
N SER A 464 4.31 3.55 33.02
CA SER A 464 4.06 4.86 32.44
C SER A 464 2.78 5.49 33.04
N PRO A 465 2.74 6.84 33.22
CA PRO A 465 1.51 7.55 33.60
C PRO A 465 0.39 7.43 32.54
N LEU A 466 0.69 6.93 31.35
CA LEU A 466 -0.29 6.69 30.30
C LEU A 466 -1.14 5.45 30.54
N TRP A 467 -0.68 4.51 31.37
CA TRP A 467 -1.28 3.19 31.56
C TRP A 467 -2.77 3.23 31.87
N GLU A 468 -3.19 4.11 32.77
CA GLU A 468 -4.58 4.20 33.23
C GLU A 468 -5.61 4.43 32.12
N ASN A 469 -5.21 5.15 31.06
CA ASN A 469 -6.07 5.43 29.90
C ASN A 469 -5.67 4.62 28.65
N LEU A 470 -4.76 3.66 28.78
CA LEU A 470 -4.23 2.91 27.64
C LEU A 470 -5.02 1.64 27.40
N LEU A 471 -5.48 1.44 26.16
CA LEU A 471 -5.99 0.18 25.63
C LEU A 471 -4.94 -0.40 24.69
N ILE A 472 -4.46 -1.61 24.98
CA ILE A 472 -3.58 -2.38 24.09
C ILE A 472 -4.39 -3.56 23.56
N VAL A 473 -4.46 -3.67 22.24
CA VAL A 473 -5.12 -4.76 21.50
C VAL A 473 -4.05 -5.58 20.79
N PHE A 474 -3.92 -6.85 21.15
CA PHE A 474 -3.08 -7.82 20.43
C PHE A 474 -3.98 -8.69 19.56
N VAL A 475 -3.67 -8.78 18.27
CA VAL A 475 -4.35 -9.64 17.30
C VAL A 475 -3.36 -10.09 16.23
N ALA A 476 -3.42 -11.36 15.80
CA ALA A 476 -2.56 -11.78 14.69
C ALA A 476 -3.14 -11.39 13.32
N ASP A 477 -2.25 -11.13 12.36
CA ASP A 477 -2.64 -10.88 10.95
C ASP A 477 -3.06 -12.17 10.24
N HIS A 478 -2.39 -13.26 10.51
CA HIS A 478 -2.73 -14.62 10.08
C HIS A 478 -1.98 -15.66 10.92
N THR A 479 -2.22 -16.94 10.64
CA THR A 479 -1.50 -18.04 11.29
C THR A 479 -0.34 -18.54 10.43
N MET A 480 0.65 -19.16 11.05
CA MET A 480 1.63 -20.02 10.37
C MET A 480 1.07 -21.43 10.16
N ARG A 481 1.59 -22.17 9.17
CA ARG A 481 1.27 -23.58 8.93
C ARG A 481 1.94 -24.47 9.98
N TYR A 482 1.41 -24.44 11.18
CA TYR A 482 1.87 -25.21 12.32
C TYR A 482 0.67 -25.81 13.07
N PRO A 483 0.72 -27.11 13.48
CA PRO A 483 1.78 -28.09 13.20
C PRO A 483 1.85 -28.48 11.72
N ALA A 484 2.96 -29.12 11.35
CA ALA A 484 3.13 -29.63 9.98
C ALA A 484 1.99 -30.58 9.60
N GLY A 485 1.44 -30.41 8.39
CA GLY A 485 0.33 -31.22 7.89
C GLY A 485 -1.06 -30.63 8.07
N ILE A 486 -1.22 -29.54 8.84
CA ILE A 486 -2.51 -28.83 8.91
C ILE A 486 -2.94 -28.36 7.51
N GLN A 487 -4.19 -28.62 7.15
CA GLN A 487 -4.71 -28.28 5.81
C GLN A 487 -5.33 -26.87 5.81
N GLU A 488 -5.32 -26.19 4.65
CA GLU A 488 -5.82 -24.82 4.51
C GLU A 488 -7.31 -24.65 4.85
N HIS A 489 -8.12 -25.72 4.69
CA HIS A 489 -9.55 -25.71 4.97
C HIS A 489 -9.90 -26.07 6.42
N GLU A 490 -8.94 -26.47 7.24
CA GLU A 490 -9.21 -26.79 8.65
C GLU A 490 -9.43 -25.49 9.45
N VAL A 491 -10.48 -25.44 10.26
CA VAL A 491 -10.84 -24.27 11.10
C VAL A 491 -9.68 -23.83 11.97
N LYS A 492 -8.98 -24.78 12.60
CA LYS A 492 -7.81 -24.49 13.46
C LYS A 492 -6.64 -23.85 12.69
N ARG A 493 -6.59 -24.00 11.33
CA ARG A 493 -5.60 -23.34 10.48
C ARG A 493 -5.77 -21.81 10.50
N HIS A 494 -6.95 -21.32 10.86
CA HIS A 494 -7.29 -19.90 10.93
C HIS A 494 -7.40 -19.38 12.35
N HIS A 495 -7.25 -20.21 13.39
CA HIS A 495 -7.36 -19.80 14.78
C HIS A 495 -6.17 -18.94 15.20
N ILE A 496 -6.44 -17.69 15.61
CA ILE A 496 -5.45 -16.68 16.01
C ILE A 496 -5.71 -16.15 17.43
N PRO A 497 -4.68 -15.72 18.16
CA PRO A 497 -4.89 -15.09 19.46
C PRO A 497 -5.45 -13.67 19.26
N MET A 498 -6.37 -13.28 20.14
CA MET A 498 -6.81 -11.91 20.36
C MET A 498 -6.95 -11.62 21.84
N VAL A 499 -6.25 -10.58 22.33
CA VAL A 499 -6.21 -10.17 23.73
C VAL A 499 -6.27 -8.65 23.83
N TRP A 500 -7.16 -8.13 24.68
CA TRP A 500 -7.20 -6.70 25.03
C TRP A 500 -6.72 -6.51 26.46
N CYS A 501 -5.78 -5.62 26.70
CA CYS A 501 -5.27 -5.30 28.03
C CYS A 501 -4.98 -3.80 28.18
N GLY A 502 -4.49 -3.39 29.34
CA GLY A 502 -4.22 -1.98 29.67
C GLY A 502 -5.15 -1.44 30.74
N GLY A 503 -4.81 -0.30 31.33
CA GLY A 503 -5.58 0.31 32.41
C GLY A 503 -6.98 0.78 32.01
N ALA A 504 -7.22 0.97 30.72
CA ALA A 504 -8.56 1.27 30.19
C ALA A 504 -9.50 0.06 30.17
N VAL A 505 -9.02 -1.17 30.40
CA VAL A 505 -9.83 -2.38 30.45
C VAL A 505 -10.40 -2.57 31.87
N ARG A 506 -11.69 -2.86 31.98
CA ARG A 506 -12.39 -2.98 33.27
C ARG A 506 -12.09 -4.26 34.06
N GLY A 507 -11.19 -5.08 33.64
CA GLY A 507 -10.81 -6.33 34.30
C GLY A 507 -10.91 -7.54 33.38
N HIS A 508 -10.64 -8.71 33.95
CA HIS A 508 -10.63 -9.95 33.19
C HIS A 508 -12.02 -10.33 32.67
N ARG A 509 -12.06 -10.74 31.40
CA ARG A 509 -13.23 -11.28 30.71
C ARG A 509 -12.84 -12.29 29.66
N VAL A 510 -13.58 -13.38 29.56
CA VAL A 510 -13.50 -14.30 28.42
C VAL A 510 -14.74 -14.09 27.56
N VAL A 511 -14.54 -13.84 26.27
CA VAL A 511 -15.60 -13.68 25.27
C VAL A 511 -15.68 -14.95 24.46
N GLU A 512 -16.62 -15.81 24.80
CA GLU A 512 -16.79 -17.15 24.21
C GLU A 512 -17.46 -17.14 22.83
N ASP A 513 -17.91 -15.99 22.37
CA ASP A 513 -18.52 -15.84 21.05
C ASP A 513 -17.49 -16.09 19.94
N TYR A 514 -17.92 -16.76 18.87
CA TYR A 514 -17.11 -16.91 17.67
C TYR A 514 -17.01 -15.59 16.92
N ALA A 515 -15.79 -15.18 16.66
CA ALA A 515 -15.51 -13.93 15.96
C ALA A 515 -14.29 -14.08 15.03
N SER A 516 -14.11 -13.11 14.16
CA SER A 516 -12.98 -13.06 13.24
C SER A 516 -12.43 -11.64 13.09
N GLN A 517 -11.38 -11.48 12.35
CA GLN A 517 -10.72 -10.18 12.12
C GLN A 517 -11.68 -9.09 11.65
N ILE A 518 -12.73 -9.43 10.88
CA ILE A 518 -13.69 -8.45 10.36
C ILE A 518 -14.59 -7.86 11.45
N ASP A 519 -14.73 -8.55 12.60
CA ASP A 519 -15.56 -8.11 13.72
C ASP A 519 -14.82 -7.10 14.62
N LEU A 520 -13.47 -7.06 14.55
CA LEU A 520 -12.66 -6.24 15.46
C LEU A 520 -12.99 -4.74 15.35
N ALA A 521 -13.10 -4.23 14.13
CA ALA A 521 -13.31 -2.80 13.90
C ALA A 521 -14.64 -2.32 14.50
N ALA A 522 -15.74 -2.99 14.19
CA ALA A 522 -17.05 -2.66 14.71
C ALA A 522 -17.10 -2.82 16.24
N THR A 523 -16.52 -3.90 16.78
CA THR A 523 -16.47 -4.16 18.23
C THR A 523 -15.71 -3.06 18.98
N LEU A 524 -14.53 -2.66 18.49
CA LEU A 524 -13.72 -1.61 19.10
C LEU A 524 -14.47 -0.27 19.11
N LEU A 525 -15.01 0.13 17.96
CA LEU A 525 -15.74 1.39 17.82
C LEU A 525 -17.01 1.41 18.67
N ALA A 526 -17.75 0.27 18.75
CA ALA A 526 -18.92 0.13 19.62
C ALA A 526 -18.57 0.34 21.10
N GLN A 527 -17.48 -0.27 21.60
CA GLN A 527 -17.01 -0.10 22.97
C GLN A 527 -16.59 1.36 23.28
N MET A 528 -16.23 2.10 22.25
CA MET A 528 -15.87 3.53 22.33
C MET A 528 -17.05 4.47 22.07
N HIS A 529 -18.25 3.96 21.82
CA HIS A 529 -19.44 4.74 21.44
C HIS A 529 -19.22 5.59 20.17
N ILE A 530 -18.45 5.06 19.23
CA ILE A 530 -18.20 5.68 17.91
C ILE A 530 -19.05 4.94 16.87
N ASP A 531 -19.65 5.68 15.94
CA ASP A 531 -20.43 5.11 14.85
C ASP A 531 -19.60 4.16 14.00
N TYR A 532 -20.11 2.97 13.80
CA TYR A 532 -19.51 1.89 13.01
C TYR A 532 -20.43 1.40 11.88
N SER A 533 -21.46 2.18 11.54
CA SER A 533 -22.45 1.82 10.50
C SER A 533 -21.85 1.65 9.10
N ASP A 534 -20.66 2.25 8.87
CA ASP A 534 -19.92 2.09 7.61
C ASP A 534 -19.34 0.66 7.45
N PHE A 535 -19.23 -0.13 8.51
CA PHE A 535 -18.70 -1.49 8.49
C PHE A 535 -19.81 -2.51 8.25
N ALA A 536 -19.53 -3.48 7.36
CA ALA A 536 -20.55 -4.48 6.99
C ALA A 536 -20.82 -5.54 8.06
N PHE A 537 -19.89 -5.74 9.02
CA PHE A 537 -19.93 -6.76 10.06
C PHE A 537 -19.70 -6.18 11.44
#